data_7a68873bdbffeade3db21fd64d0c2d70
#
_entry.id   7a68873bdbffeade3db21fd64d0c2d70
#
_cell.length_a   1.000
_cell.length_b   1.000
_cell.length_c   1.000
_cell.angle_alpha   90.00
_cell.angle_beta   90.00
_cell.angle_gamma   90.00
#
_symmetry.space_group_name_H-M   'P 1'
#
loop_
_entity.id
_entity.type
_entity.pdbx_description
1 polymer ?
#
loop_
_entity_poly.entity_id
_entity_poly.type
_entity_poly.pdbx_seq_one_letter_code
_entity_poly.pdbx_strand_id
1 'polypeptide(L)'
;MRSLLVVAWLSLLSSVPSWAGSTALPNYNKVAGITGELTTVGSDTLAGMTTSWVEEFKSLYPSVNGQVQASGSSTAPPALTERIAQFGPMSRPMLKREIEAFERENGYKPTELRVAIDAIGIFVHRDNPIKGLNFYQLDSIFSATLRCGATESVSTWADLGLDYQWSKRGMQMFGRNSVSGTYGYFKKNALCGGDFKNSVNEQPGSASVVQSVGSAINTIGYSGVGYKVSRVKLLPIAKSGDNYIEASQENILSGKYPLSRYLYVYVNKHPFKPLSPIEREFVRFMFSSQGQALVEKEGYVPISPQIAKKELAKVGLEN
;
A
#
# COMPACT_ATOMS: atom_id res chain seq x y z
N MET A 1 69.53 9.49 -48.67
CA MET A 1 69.08 10.03 -47.37
C MET A 1 67.59 10.27 -47.45
N ARG A 2 66.79 9.39 -46.83
CA ARG A 2 65.31 9.50 -46.75
C ARG A 2 64.94 9.66 -45.26
N SER A 3 64.40 10.86 -44.92
CA SER A 3 63.96 11.16 -43.55
C SER A 3 62.56 10.64 -43.38
N LEU A 4 62.36 9.74 -42.38
CA LEU A 4 61.02 9.29 -41.90
C LEU A 4 60.54 10.30 -40.85
N LEU A 5 59.37 10.95 -41.12
CA LEU A 5 58.60 11.69 -40.12
C LEU A 5 57.65 10.73 -39.42
N VAL A 6 57.87 10.55 -38.10
CA VAL A 6 56.97 9.83 -37.20
C VAL A 6 55.95 10.85 -36.68
N VAL A 7 54.69 10.68 -37.06
CA VAL A 7 53.55 11.45 -36.51
C VAL A 7 53.00 10.68 -35.30
N ALA A 8 53.23 11.21 -34.09
CA ALA A 8 52.63 10.71 -32.85
C ALA A 8 51.19 11.19 -32.73
N TRP A 9 50.23 10.28 -32.74
CA TRP A 9 48.84 10.55 -32.39
C TRP A 9 48.67 10.54 -30.87
N LEU A 10 48.46 11.69 -30.26
CA LEU A 10 47.96 11.79 -28.87
C LEU A 10 46.46 11.57 -28.88
N SER A 11 46.03 10.40 -28.41
CA SER A 11 44.63 10.11 -28.07
C SER A 11 44.28 10.74 -26.72
N LEU A 12 43.56 11.84 -26.76
CA LEU A 12 42.89 12.42 -25.58
C LEU A 12 41.74 11.50 -25.19
N LEU A 13 41.95 10.69 -24.15
CA LEU A 13 40.88 9.99 -23.44
C LEU A 13 40.08 11.02 -22.63
N SER A 14 38.97 11.48 -23.17
CA SER A 14 37.96 12.23 -22.43
C SER A 14 37.26 11.27 -21.47
N SER A 15 37.62 11.35 -20.17
CA SER A 15 36.89 10.72 -19.09
C SER A 15 35.52 11.40 -18.95
N VAL A 16 34.47 10.77 -19.50
CA VAL A 16 33.07 11.14 -19.22
C VAL A 16 32.80 10.74 -17.76
N PRO A 17 32.41 11.67 -16.89
CA PRO A 17 32.01 11.29 -15.53
C PRO A 17 30.75 10.44 -15.64
N SER A 18 30.86 9.17 -15.30
CA SER A 18 29.71 8.26 -15.15
C SER A 18 28.88 8.73 -13.97
N TRP A 19 27.81 9.44 -14.24
CA TRP A 19 26.76 9.70 -13.25
C TRP A 19 25.91 8.43 -13.09
N ALA A 20 26.50 7.38 -12.56
CA ALA A 20 25.76 6.24 -12.03
C ALA A 20 25.06 6.71 -10.75
N GLY A 21 23.85 7.23 -10.88
CA GLY A 21 23.00 7.43 -9.71
C GLY A 21 22.90 6.11 -8.96
N SER A 22 23.12 6.12 -7.64
CA SER A 22 23.02 4.95 -6.78
C SER A 22 21.71 4.22 -7.06
N THR A 23 21.78 2.93 -7.43
CA THR A 23 20.62 2.06 -7.66
C THR A 23 20.04 1.54 -6.36
N ALA A 24 20.68 1.83 -5.21
CA ALA A 24 20.28 1.38 -3.88
C ALA A 24 19.79 2.56 -3.02
N LEU A 25 18.87 2.26 -2.10
CA LEU A 25 18.45 3.21 -1.07
C LEU A 25 19.62 3.47 -0.08
N PRO A 26 19.73 4.70 0.45
CA PRO A 26 20.78 5.00 1.43
C PRO A 26 20.54 4.25 2.74
N ASN A 27 21.62 3.91 3.42
CA ASN A 27 21.53 3.42 4.79
C ASN A 27 21.11 4.56 5.73
N TYR A 28 20.28 4.24 6.71
CA TYR A 28 19.97 5.17 7.79
C TYR A 28 21.15 5.26 8.76
N ASN A 29 21.63 6.47 8.97
CA ASN A 29 22.67 6.75 9.94
C ASN A 29 22.08 7.51 11.13
N LYS A 30 22.14 6.90 12.32
CA LYS A 30 21.65 7.48 13.56
C LYS A 30 22.32 8.83 13.85
N VAL A 31 21.51 9.83 14.22
CA VAL A 31 21.98 11.15 14.70
C VAL A 31 21.72 11.29 16.20
N ALA A 32 22.47 12.14 16.88
CA ALA A 32 22.29 12.36 18.32
C ALA A 32 21.08 13.28 18.61
N GLY A 33 20.54 13.19 19.84
CA GLY A 33 19.56 14.15 20.37
C GLY A 33 18.12 14.00 19.89
N ILE A 34 17.73 12.85 19.33
CA ILE A 34 16.34 12.59 18.93
C ILE A 34 15.56 12.04 20.12
N THR A 35 14.52 12.77 20.51
CA THR A 35 13.63 12.47 21.64
C THR A 35 12.24 13.00 21.34
N GLY A 36 11.22 12.56 22.08
CA GLY A 36 9.86 13.11 22.06
C GLY A 36 8.78 12.09 21.65
N GLU A 37 7.61 12.61 21.37
CA GLU A 37 6.44 11.81 20.98
C GLU A 37 6.44 11.54 19.47
N LEU A 38 6.13 10.30 19.07
CA LEU A 38 5.97 9.86 17.71
C LEU A 38 4.63 9.13 17.58
N THR A 39 3.59 9.86 17.21
CA THR A 39 2.22 9.31 17.10
C THR A 39 1.80 9.14 15.66
N THR A 40 1.31 7.96 15.34
CA THR A 40 0.73 7.62 14.04
C THR A 40 -0.73 7.20 14.21
N VAL A 41 -1.63 7.75 13.41
CA VAL A 41 -3.06 7.40 13.40
C VAL A 41 -3.52 7.15 11.98
N GLY A 42 -4.08 5.97 11.68
CA GLY A 42 -4.55 5.73 10.32
C GLY A 42 -4.86 4.27 9.97
N SER A 43 -4.37 3.84 8.84
CA SER A 43 -4.76 2.61 8.17
C SER A 43 -4.33 1.34 8.91
N ASP A 44 -5.29 0.45 9.17
CA ASP A 44 -5.03 -0.92 9.62
C ASP A 44 -4.21 -1.72 8.58
N THR A 45 -4.39 -1.47 7.27
CA THR A 45 -3.58 -2.13 6.24
C THR A 45 -2.08 -1.94 6.47
N LEU A 46 -1.67 -0.77 6.95
CA LEU A 46 -0.27 -0.46 7.25
C LEU A 46 0.12 -0.77 8.71
N ALA A 47 -0.77 -1.37 9.51
CA ALA A 47 -0.54 -1.55 10.96
C ALA A 47 0.78 -2.25 11.26
N GLY A 48 1.03 -3.43 10.68
CA GLY A 48 2.28 -4.19 10.87
C GLY A 48 3.50 -3.37 10.48
N MET A 49 3.50 -2.82 9.26
CA MET A 49 4.60 -2.02 8.75
C MET A 49 4.88 -0.77 9.60
N THR A 50 3.82 -0.04 10.01
CA THR A 50 3.97 1.16 10.84
C THR A 50 4.50 0.79 12.23
N THR A 51 4.00 -0.30 12.81
CA THR A 51 4.49 -0.81 14.10
C THR A 51 5.96 -1.20 14.00
N SER A 52 6.35 -1.97 12.98
CA SER A 52 7.75 -2.36 12.75
C SER A 52 8.67 -1.15 12.57
N TRP A 53 8.23 -0.10 11.86
CA TRP A 53 9.00 1.14 11.75
C TRP A 53 9.15 1.86 13.09
N VAL A 54 8.07 2.00 13.85
CA VAL A 54 8.10 2.70 15.15
C VAL A 54 8.93 1.92 16.16
N GLU A 55 8.83 0.61 16.23
CA GLU A 55 9.61 -0.23 17.13
C GLU A 55 11.11 -0.19 16.80
N GLU A 56 11.48 -0.33 15.52
CA GLU A 56 12.89 -0.23 15.11
C GLU A 56 13.43 1.18 15.34
N PHE A 57 12.64 2.22 15.07
CA PHE A 57 13.05 3.60 15.36
C PHE A 57 13.24 3.84 16.87
N LYS A 58 12.40 3.26 17.73
CA LYS A 58 12.57 3.29 19.20
C LYS A 58 13.82 2.54 19.65
N SER A 59 14.18 1.43 18.97
CA SER A 59 15.44 0.73 19.31
C SER A 59 16.66 1.59 19.04
N LEU A 60 16.61 2.42 17.99
CA LEU A 60 17.64 3.40 17.68
C LEU A 60 17.61 4.59 18.66
N TYR A 61 16.43 5.01 19.10
CA TYR A 61 16.19 6.19 19.94
C TYR A 61 15.32 5.85 21.17
N PRO A 62 15.91 5.30 22.24
CA PRO A 62 15.14 4.85 23.42
C PRO A 62 14.34 5.94 24.14
N SER A 63 14.70 7.22 23.94
CA SER A 63 13.97 8.38 24.48
C SER A 63 12.78 8.82 23.61
N VAL A 64 12.47 8.10 22.55
CA VAL A 64 11.27 8.33 21.74
C VAL A 64 10.10 7.51 22.29
N ASN A 65 8.97 8.17 22.57
CA ASN A 65 7.72 7.50 22.91
C ASN A 65 6.87 7.31 21.64
N GLY A 66 6.87 6.11 21.10
CA GLY A 66 6.16 5.77 19.87
C GLY A 66 4.76 5.21 20.12
N GLN A 67 3.73 5.74 19.42
CA GLN A 67 2.36 5.27 19.49
C GLN A 67 1.79 5.00 18.10
N VAL A 68 1.10 3.85 17.93
CA VAL A 68 0.46 3.44 16.67
C VAL A 68 -1.02 3.17 16.92
N GLN A 69 -1.90 3.89 16.23
CA GLN A 69 -3.35 3.68 16.24
C GLN A 69 -3.82 3.35 14.82
N ALA A 70 -4.19 2.10 14.57
CA ALA A 70 -4.49 1.57 13.25
C ALA A 70 -6.00 1.26 13.08
N SER A 71 -6.84 2.29 13.14
CA SER A 71 -8.31 2.16 13.13
C SER A 71 -8.95 2.29 11.74
N GLY A 72 -8.15 2.58 10.71
CA GLY A 72 -8.59 2.76 9.32
C GLY A 72 -8.16 4.08 8.72
N SER A 73 -8.01 4.14 7.38
CA SER A 73 -7.46 5.33 6.70
C SER A 73 -8.24 6.62 6.96
N SER A 74 -9.54 6.52 7.19
CA SER A 74 -10.38 7.70 7.43
C SER A 74 -10.14 8.38 8.78
N THR A 75 -9.37 7.77 9.69
CA THR A 75 -8.98 8.39 10.96
C THR A 75 -7.73 9.27 10.85
N ALA A 76 -6.93 9.10 9.78
CA ALA A 76 -5.71 9.87 9.58
C ALA A 76 -5.97 11.36 9.30
N PRO A 77 -6.88 11.76 8.38
CA PRO A 77 -7.11 13.18 8.08
C PRO A 77 -7.48 14.02 9.30
N PRO A 78 -8.49 13.67 10.14
CA PRO A 78 -8.82 14.48 11.32
C PRO A 78 -7.67 14.48 12.34
N ALA A 79 -6.98 13.35 12.57
CA ALA A 79 -5.87 13.30 13.52
C ALA A 79 -4.70 14.22 13.12
N LEU A 80 -4.41 14.32 11.82
CA LEU A 80 -3.41 15.24 11.29
C LEU A 80 -3.89 16.71 11.35
N THR A 81 -5.15 16.95 11.04
CA THR A 81 -5.76 18.30 11.08
C THR A 81 -5.69 18.88 12.49
N GLU A 82 -6.09 18.10 13.48
CA GLU A 82 -6.10 18.46 14.91
C GLU A 82 -4.71 18.34 15.59
N ARG A 83 -3.67 17.93 14.81
CA ARG A 83 -2.30 17.71 15.32
C ARG A 83 -2.20 16.68 16.45
N ILE A 84 -3.13 15.74 16.52
CA ILE A 84 -3.11 14.60 17.44
C ILE A 84 -2.05 13.59 17.00
N ALA A 85 -1.80 13.48 15.69
CA ALA A 85 -0.77 12.64 15.11
C ALA A 85 0.18 13.45 14.23
N GLN A 86 1.47 13.06 14.21
CA GLN A 86 2.47 13.60 13.29
C GLN A 86 2.37 12.92 11.92
N PHE A 87 1.99 11.63 11.90
CA PHE A 87 1.94 10.82 10.69
C PHE A 87 0.58 10.14 10.52
N GLY A 88 0.05 10.20 9.30
CA GLY A 88 -1.23 9.59 8.92
C GLY A 88 -1.04 8.48 7.87
N PRO A 89 -0.81 7.21 8.28
CA PRO A 89 -0.75 6.10 7.34
C PRO A 89 -2.10 5.88 6.65
N MET A 90 -2.10 5.75 5.32
CA MET A 90 -3.31 5.56 4.53
C MET A 90 -3.12 4.54 3.41
N SER A 91 -4.10 3.69 3.18
CA SER A 91 -4.12 2.71 2.09
C SER A 91 -4.96 3.17 0.88
N ARG A 92 -5.25 4.44 0.81
CA ARG A 92 -5.79 5.20 -0.32
C ARG A 92 -5.31 6.64 -0.25
N PRO A 93 -5.34 7.41 -1.34
CA PRO A 93 -5.18 8.86 -1.25
C PRO A 93 -6.25 9.50 -0.36
N MET A 94 -5.94 10.63 0.26
CA MET A 94 -6.96 11.47 0.90
C MET A 94 -8.03 11.88 -0.11
N LEU A 95 -9.27 11.88 0.32
CA LEU A 95 -10.37 12.39 -0.49
C LEU A 95 -10.28 13.92 -0.58
N LYS A 96 -10.83 14.49 -1.66
CA LYS A 96 -10.85 15.94 -1.85
C LYS A 96 -11.38 16.69 -0.63
N ARG A 97 -12.51 16.22 -0.06
CA ARG A 97 -13.12 16.79 1.17
C ARG A 97 -12.20 16.73 2.39
N GLU A 98 -11.35 15.68 2.49
CA GLU A 98 -10.40 15.51 3.60
C GLU A 98 -9.24 16.50 3.47
N ILE A 99 -8.73 16.69 2.23
CA ILE A 99 -7.70 17.69 1.92
C ILE A 99 -8.22 19.10 2.15
N GLU A 100 -9.44 19.42 1.70
CA GLU A 100 -10.08 20.73 1.88
C GLU A 100 -10.33 21.04 3.36
N ALA A 101 -10.71 20.06 4.17
CA ALA A 101 -10.88 20.21 5.60
C ALA A 101 -9.54 20.52 6.29
N PHE A 102 -8.49 19.78 5.95
CA PHE A 102 -7.14 20.04 6.45
C PHE A 102 -6.62 21.43 6.02
N GLU A 103 -6.79 21.79 4.74
CA GLU A 103 -6.33 23.08 4.22
C GLU A 103 -7.06 24.27 4.85
N ARG A 104 -8.35 24.14 5.14
CA ARG A 104 -9.14 25.17 5.83
C ARG A 104 -8.63 25.46 7.25
N GLU A 105 -8.20 24.41 7.97
CA GLU A 105 -7.72 24.53 9.35
C GLU A 105 -6.25 24.99 9.40
N ASN A 106 -5.41 24.48 8.50
CA ASN A 106 -3.97 24.69 8.57
C ASN A 106 -3.44 25.77 7.61
N GLY A 107 -4.25 26.22 6.63
CA GLY A 107 -3.86 27.21 5.62
C GLY A 107 -2.98 26.66 4.48
N TYR A 108 -2.74 25.35 4.45
CA TYR A 108 -1.96 24.63 3.42
C TYR A 108 -2.39 23.16 3.34
N LYS A 109 -2.05 22.50 2.25
CA LYS A 109 -2.40 21.08 2.04
C LYS A 109 -1.47 20.14 2.82
N PRO A 110 -1.98 18.95 3.25
CA PRO A 110 -1.13 17.93 3.85
C PRO A 110 -0.13 17.39 2.82
N THR A 111 1.07 17.02 3.26
CA THR A 111 2.06 16.43 2.37
C THR A 111 1.86 14.93 2.27
N GLU A 112 1.65 14.43 1.04
CA GLU A 112 1.51 13.01 0.72
C GLU A 112 2.89 12.40 0.41
N LEU A 113 3.22 11.31 1.10
CA LEU A 113 4.42 10.51 0.87
C LEU A 113 4.01 9.09 0.47
N ARG A 114 4.45 8.60 -0.69
CA ARG A 114 4.30 7.21 -1.11
C ARG A 114 5.40 6.39 -0.48
N VAL A 115 5.04 5.44 0.37
CA VAL A 115 6.00 4.73 1.23
C VAL A 115 6.19 3.26 0.87
N ALA A 116 5.23 2.65 0.17
CA ALA A 116 5.26 1.25 -0.26
C ALA A 116 4.30 1.03 -1.43
N ILE A 117 4.40 -0.12 -2.08
CA ILE A 117 3.42 -0.59 -3.05
C ILE A 117 2.75 -1.84 -2.48
N ASP A 118 1.42 -1.88 -2.57
CA ASP A 118 0.55 -2.96 -2.12
C ASP A 118 -0.35 -3.41 -3.26
N ALA A 119 -1.02 -4.53 -3.06
CA ALA A 119 -2.14 -4.94 -3.88
C ALA A 119 -3.29 -5.45 -3.01
N ILE A 120 -4.52 -5.23 -3.46
CA ILE A 120 -5.67 -5.89 -2.86
C ILE A 120 -5.80 -7.29 -3.48
N GLY A 121 -5.67 -8.31 -2.63
CA GLY A 121 -5.88 -9.69 -2.98
C GLY A 121 -7.32 -10.13 -2.78
N ILE A 122 -7.77 -11.02 -3.65
CA ILE A 122 -9.01 -11.77 -3.49
C ILE A 122 -8.67 -13.14 -2.91
N PHE A 123 -9.16 -13.39 -1.71
CA PHE A 123 -8.88 -14.60 -0.97
C PHE A 123 -10.09 -15.52 -0.96
N VAL A 124 -9.84 -16.82 -1.12
CA VAL A 124 -10.79 -17.90 -0.88
C VAL A 124 -10.16 -18.94 0.03
N HIS A 125 -10.96 -19.83 0.61
CA HIS A 125 -10.41 -20.98 1.32
C HIS A 125 -9.45 -21.76 0.41
N ARG A 126 -8.34 -22.27 0.98
CA ARG A 126 -7.29 -22.93 0.17
C ARG A 126 -7.78 -24.09 -0.70
N ASP A 127 -8.82 -24.79 -0.27
CA ASP A 127 -9.39 -25.94 -0.98
C ASP A 127 -10.46 -25.54 -2.01
N ASN A 128 -10.75 -24.25 -2.19
CA ASN A 128 -11.69 -23.78 -3.19
C ASN A 128 -11.08 -23.98 -4.60
N PRO A 129 -11.75 -24.68 -5.54
CA PRO A 129 -11.18 -25.02 -6.85
C PRO A 129 -11.14 -23.86 -7.86
N ILE A 130 -11.78 -22.70 -7.57
CA ILE A 130 -11.83 -21.60 -8.53
C ILE A 130 -10.44 -21.14 -8.96
N LYS A 131 -10.25 -20.90 -10.26
CA LYS A 131 -8.93 -20.61 -10.85
C LYS A 131 -8.57 -19.12 -10.80
N GLY A 132 -9.57 -18.24 -10.88
CA GLY A 132 -9.39 -16.78 -10.90
C GLY A 132 -10.73 -16.09 -11.01
N LEU A 133 -10.75 -14.76 -10.92
CA LEU A 133 -11.94 -13.92 -11.10
C LEU A 133 -11.60 -12.69 -11.93
N ASN A 134 -12.57 -12.18 -12.68
CA ASN A 134 -12.46 -10.88 -13.33
C ASN A 134 -13.32 -9.83 -12.63
N PHE A 135 -13.18 -8.56 -13.01
CA PHE A 135 -13.91 -7.45 -12.36
C PHE A 135 -15.42 -7.55 -12.50
N TYR A 136 -15.89 -8.13 -13.58
CA TYR A 136 -17.30 -8.40 -13.78
C TYR A 136 -17.83 -9.40 -12.74
N GLN A 137 -17.10 -10.48 -12.50
CA GLN A 137 -17.43 -11.47 -11.46
C GLN A 137 -17.29 -10.88 -10.05
N LEU A 138 -16.27 -10.05 -9.80
CA LEU A 138 -16.12 -9.36 -8.50
C LEU A 138 -17.32 -8.41 -8.25
N ASP A 139 -17.76 -7.69 -9.26
CA ASP A 139 -18.96 -6.84 -9.20
C ASP A 139 -20.22 -7.68 -8.91
N SER A 140 -20.40 -8.80 -9.63
CA SER A 140 -21.51 -9.75 -9.40
C SER A 140 -21.52 -10.32 -7.97
N ILE A 141 -20.35 -10.58 -7.40
CA ILE A 141 -20.19 -11.17 -6.04
C ILE A 141 -20.46 -10.11 -4.97
N PHE A 142 -19.76 -8.97 -5.02
CA PHE A 142 -19.70 -8.02 -3.91
C PHE A 142 -20.65 -6.83 -4.04
N SER A 143 -21.09 -6.47 -5.26
CA SER A 143 -21.89 -5.27 -5.51
C SER A 143 -23.39 -5.54 -5.49
N ALA A 144 -24.13 -4.63 -4.87
CA ALA A 144 -25.59 -4.57 -4.96
C ALA A 144 -26.09 -3.79 -6.18
N THR A 145 -25.23 -2.88 -6.71
CA THR A 145 -25.62 -1.93 -7.78
C THR A 145 -25.02 -2.27 -9.14
N LEU A 146 -24.14 -3.27 -9.23
CA LEU A 146 -23.58 -3.86 -10.44
C LEU A 146 -23.02 -2.83 -11.46
N ARG A 147 -22.29 -1.81 -10.97
CA ARG A 147 -21.85 -0.68 -11.79
C ARG A 147 -20.69 -0.99 -12.73
N CYS A 148 -19.98 -2.10 -12.52
CA CYS A 148 -18.96 -2.57 -13.46
C CYS A 148 -19.53 -3.34 -14.66
N GLY A 149 -20.86 -3.42 -14.77
CA GLY A 149 -21.56 -3.98 -15.92
C GLY A 149 -21.97 -5.43 -15.74
N ALA A 150 -21.88 -6.00 -14.54
CA ALA A 150 -22.47 -7.30 -14.24
C ALA A 150 -23.99 -7.25 -14.44
N THR A 151 -24.55 -8.27 -15.07
CA THR A 151 -26.00 -8.34 -15.37
C THR A 151 -26.77 -9.05 -14.26
N GLU A 152 -26.10 -9.92 -13.52
CA GLU A 152 -26.71 -10.75 -12.49
C GLU A 152 -25.86 -10.79 -11.22
N SER A 153 -26.55 -10.93 -10.09
CA SER A 153 -25.91 -11.06 -8.79
C SER A 153 -25.55 -12.53 -8.55
N VAL A 154 -24.31 -12.77 -8.13
CA VAL A 154 -23.81 -14.09 -7.72
C VAL A 154 -24.02 -14.25 -6.22
N SER A 155 -24.56 -15.39 -5.79
CA SER A 155 -24.79 -15.74 -4.38
C SER A 155 -24.28 -17.13 -4.00
N THR A 156 -24.02 -17.97 -4.98
CA THR A 156 -23.52 -19.33 -4.81
C THR A 156 -22.28 -19.58 -5.65
N TRP A 157 -21.53 -20.61 -5.31
CA TRP A 157 -20.38 -21.02 -6.14
C TRP A 157 -20.80 -21.68 -7.45
N ALA A 158 -22.05 -22.20 -7.54
CA ALA A 158 -22.61 -22.70 -8.79
C ALA A 158 -22.79 -21.61 -9.84
N ASP A 159 -23.14 -20.38 -9.43
CA ASP A 159 -23.27 -19.23 -10.31
C ASP A 159 -21.96 -18.87 -11.02
N LEU A 160 -20.83 -19.37 -10.47
CA LEU A 160 -19.48 -19.25 -11.05
C LEU A 160 -19.00 -20.53 -11.75
N GLY A 161 -19.91 -21.49 -11.99
CA GLY A 161 -19.63 -22.74 -12.72
C GLY A 161 -18.93 -23.84 -11.89
N LEU A 162 -18.99 -23.77 -10.55
CA LEU A 162 -18.47 -24.84 -9.72
C LEU A 162 -19.52 -25.93 -9.47
N ASP A 163 -19.14 -27.19 -9.69
CA ASP A 163 -20.00 -28.38 -9.60
C ASP A 163 -20.01 -29.05 -8.22
N TYR A 164 -20.83 -30.11 -8.10
CA TYR A 164 -20.89 -31.05 -6.95
C TYR A 164 -21.14 -30.37 -5.61
N GLN A 165 -20.22 -30.60 -4.64
CA GLN A 165 -20.35 -30.08 -3.29
C GLN A 165 -20.38 -28.53 -3.20
N TRP A 166 -19.94 -27.85 -4.26
CA TRP A 166 -19.91 -26.39 -4.33
C TRP A 166 -21.24 -25.79 -4.78
N SER A 167 -21.99 -26.49 -5.63
CA SER A 167 -23.24 -25.99 -6.20
C SER A 167 -24.32 -25.66 -5.17
N LYS A 168 -24.34 -26.37 -4.04
CA LYS A 168 -25.33 -26.18 -2.96
C LYS A 168 -24.85 -25.24 -1.84
N ARG A 169 -23.66 -24.68 -1.95
CA ARG A 169 -23.08 -23.82 -0.91
C ARG A 169 -23.30 -22.36 -1.24
N GLY A 170 -24.04 -21.66 -0.39
CA GLY A 170 -24.11 -20.21 -0.40
C GLY A 170 -22.73 -19.63 -0.15
N MET A 171 -22.43 -18.51 -0.83
CA MET A 171 -21.16 -17.81 -0.68
C MET A 171 -21.19 -16.90 0.54
N GLN A 172 -20.19 -17.03 1.43
CA GLN A 172 -19.98 -16.11 2.54
C GLN A 172 -18.92 -15.09 2.15
N MET A 173 -19.29 -13.84 2.13
CA MET A 173 -18.42 -12.73 1.69
C MET A 173 -17.88 -11.96 2.89
N PHE A 174 -16.59 -11.69 2.88
CA PHE A 174 -15.91 -10.89 3.91
C PHE A 174 -15.20 -9.69 3.27
N GLY A 175 -15.37 -8.53 3.89
CA GLY A 175 -14.75 -7.29 3.44
C GLY A 175 -14.35 -6.42 4.62
N ARG A 176 -13.91 -5.21 4.30
CA ARG A 176 -13.57 -4.21 5.31
C ARG A 176 -14.75 -3.28 5.54
N ASN A 177 -14.77 -2.63 6.68
CA ASN A 177 -15.75 -1.58 6.99
C ASN A 177 -15.44 -0.25 6.25
N SER A 178 -16.36 0.69 6.28
CA SER A 178 -16.29 1.96 5.54
C SER A 178 -15.17 2.92 6.00
N VAL A 179 -14.59 2.72 7.19
CA VAL A 179 -13.44 3.51 7.68
C VAL A 179 -12.14 3.11 6.99
N SER A 180 -12.11 1.88 6.45
CA SER A 180 -10.94 1.31 5.78
C SER A 180 -10.67 1.97 4.42
N GLY A 181 -9.40 2.32 4.17
CA GLY A 181 -8.95 2.73 2.83
C GLY A 181 -9.03 1.61 1.81
N THR A 182 -8.86 0.35 2.24
CA THR A 182 -9.02 -0.84 1.40
C THR A 182 -10.46 -1.02 0.93
N TYR A 183 -11.45 -0.77 1.80
CA TYR A 183 -12.86 -0.70 1.41
C TYR A 183 -13.08 0.34 0.31
N GLY A 184 -12.63 1.58 0.53
CA GLY A 184 -12.83 2.66 -0.44
C GLY A 184 -12.12 2.41 -1.77
N TYR A 185 -10.91 1.87 -1.74
CA TYR A 185 -10.17 1.53 -2.94
C TYR A 185 -10.82 0.39 -3.74
N PHE A 186 -11.25 -0.68 -3.06
CA PHE A 186 -11.93 -1.80 -3.69
C PHE A 186 -13.27 -1.37 -4.31
N LYS A 187 -14.09 -0.63 -3.55
CA LYS A 187 -15.34 -0.04 -4.05
C LYS A 187 -15.14 0.74 -5.35
N LYS A 188 -14.13 1.62 -5.37
CA LYS A 188 -13.84 2.47 -6.54
C LYS A 188 -13.35 1.67 -7.74
N ASN A 189 -12.42 0.73 -7.55
CA ASN A 189 -11.66 0.13 -8.65
C ASN A 189 -12.19 -1.24 -9.09
N ALA A 190 -12.74 -2.04 -8.16
CA ALA A 190 -13.27 -3.36 -8.46
C ALA A 190 -14.80 -3.40 -8.61
N LEU A 191 -15.52 -2.41 -8.04
CA LEU A 191 -16.99 -2.30 -8.14
C LEU A 191 -17.42 -1.03 -8.89
N CYS A 192 -16.51 -0.33 -9.58
CA CYS A 192 -16.79 0.91 -10.33
C CYS A 192 -17.58 1.96 -9.51
N GLY A 193 -17.32 2.05 -8.21
CA GLY A 193 -18.03 2.90 -7.26
C GLY A 193 -19.40 2.35 -6.84
N GLY A 194 -19.75 1.12 -7.21
CA GLY A 194 -20.99 0.44 -6.80
C GLY A 194 -21.05 0.19 -5.29
N ASP A 195 -22.25 0.04 -4.77
CA ASP A 195 -22.47 -0.21 -3.35
C ASP A 195 -22.29 -1.70 -3.03
N PHE A 196 -21.71 -2.00 -1.89
CA PHE A 196 -21.60 -3.38 -1.44
C PHE A 196 -22.98 -3.99 -1.11
N LYS A 197 -23.10 -5.30 -1.28
CA LYS A 197 -24.24 -6.05 -0.77
C LYS A 197 -24.26 -5.99 0.77
N ASN A 198 -25.47 -5.94 1.34
CA ASN A 198 -25.63 -6.01 2.80
C ASN A 198 -25.20 -7.36 3.40
N SER A 199 -25.04 -8.40 2.57
CA SER A 199 -24.56 -9.73 2.95
C SER A 199 -23.02 -9.81 3.05
N VAL A 200 -22.29 -8.74 2.73
CA VAL A 200 -20.85 -8.69 2.96
C VAL A 200 -20.59 -8.47 4.44
N ASN A 201 -19.94 -9.45 5.08
CA ASN A 201 -19.57 -9.39 6.48
C ASN A 201 -18.39 -8.42 6.66
N GLU A 202 -18.66 -7.25 7.19
CA GLU A 202 -17.65 -6.23 7.43
C GLU A 202 -16.73 -6.61 8.60
N GLN A 203 -15.41 -6.51 8.36
CA GLN A 203 -14.38 -6.79 9.34
C GLN A 203 -13.61 -5.52 9.70
N PRO A 204 -13.23 -5.33 10.98
CA PRO A 204 -12.49 -4.16 11.41
C PRO A 204 -11.06 -4.12 10.86
N GLY A 205 -10.43 -5.27 10.62
CA GLY A 205 -9.04 -5.40 10.23
C GLY A 205 -8.79 -6.29 9.01
N SER A 206 -7.63 -6.12 8.40
CA SER A 206 -7.17 -6.91 7.24
C SER A 206 -6.92 -8.36 7.62
N ALA A 207 -6.33 -8.59 8.79
CA ALA A 207 -6.09 -9.94 9.33
C ALA A 207 -7.40 -10.69 9.60
N SER A 208 -8.41 -10.01 10.18
CA SER A 208 -9.69 -10.64 10.48
C SER A 208 -10.47 -11.06 9.24
N VAL A 209 -10.37 -10.31 8.13
CA VAL A 209 -10.90 -10.75 6.83
C VAL A 209 -10.28 -12.08 6.41
N VAL A 210 -8.95 -12.15 6.38
CA VAL A 210 -8.24 -13.34 5.90
C VAL A 210 -8.46 -14.56 6.83
N GLN A 211 -8.51 -14.34 8.15
CA GLN A 211 -8.85 -15.38 9.11
C GLN A 211 -10.27 -15.91 8.89
N SER A 212 -11.25 -15.02 8.69
CA SER A 212 -12.63 -15.41 8.40
C SER A 212 -12.74 -16.18 7.09
N VAL A 213 -12.00 -15.79 6.06
CA VAL A 213 -11.93 -16.54 4.79
C VAL A 213 -11.31 -17.93 4.99
N GLY A 214 -10.31 -18.06 5.86
CA GLY A 214 -9.68 -19.35 6.16
C GLY A 214 -10.50 -20.27 7.08
N SER A 215 -11.63 -19.80 7.63
CA SER A 215 -12.43 -20.55 8.61
C SER A 215 -13.46 -21.50 8.00
N ALA A 216 -13.93 -21.25 6.78
CA ALA A 216 -14.93 -22.05 6.10
C ALA A 216 -14.68 -22.17 4.60
N ILE A 217 -15.04 -23.33 4.03
CA ILE A 217 -14.72 -23.68 2.65
C ILE A 217 -15.45 -22.81 1.60
N ASN A 218 -16.62 -22.27 1.93
CA ASN A 218 -17.48 -21.50 1.03
C ASN A 218 -17.29 -19.97 1.10
N THR A 219 -16.16 -19.55 1.62
CA THR A 219 -15.84 -18.14 1.88
C THR A 219 -15.06 -17.48 0.76
N ILE A 220 -15.27 -16.17 0.60
CA ILE A 220 -14.49 -15.26 -0.23
C ILE A 220 -14.32 -13.93 0.48
N GLY A 221 -13.18 -13.26 0.28
CA GLY A 221 -12.96 -11.93 0.85
C GLY A 221 -11.86 -11.16 0.14
N TYR A 222 -11.74 -9.86 0.44
CA TYR A 222 -10.68 -9.01 -0.09
C TYR A 222 -9.89 -8.34 1.05
N SER A 223 -8.58 -8.31 0.89
CA SER A 223 -7.64 -7.69 1.86
C SER A 223 -6.32 -7.34 1.20
N GLY A 224 -5.40 -6.67 1.90
CA GLY A 224 -4.02 -6.49 1.43
C GLY A 224 -3.32 -7.84 1.26
N VAL A 225 -2.50 -7.99 0.21
CA VAL A 225 -1.82 -9.27 -0.10
C VAL A 225 -0.85 -9.69 0.98
N GLY A 226 -0.26 -8.76 1.75
CA GLY A 226 0.66 -9.04 2.85
C GLY A 226 0.04 -9.83 4.01
N TYR A 227 -1.30 -9.92 4.09
CA TYR A 227 -2.00 -10.68 5.13
C TYR A 227 -2.26 -12.14 4.80
N LYS A 228 -1.75 -12.65 3.67
CA LYS A 228 -1.92 -14.04 3.24
C LYS A 228 -1.44 -15.03 4.32
N VAL A 229 -2.27 -16.01 4.63
CA VAL A 229 -1.96 -17.14 5.54
C VAL A 229 -2.14 -18.49 4.84
N SER A 230 -1.65 -19.58 5.44
CA SER A 230 -1.66 -20.92 4.84
C SER A 230 -3.05 -21.51 4.57
N ARG A 231 -4.09 -21.03 5.27
CA ARG A 231 -5.47 -21.51 5.12
C ARG A 231 -6.21 -20.91 3.93
N VAL A 232 -5.66 -19.90 3.29
CA VAL A 232 -6.29 -19.22 2.17
C VAL A 232 -5.47 -19.33 0.89
N LYS A 233 -6.16 -19.27 -0.23
CA LYS A 233 -5.61 -19.14 -1.57
C LYS A 233 -5.86 -17.72 -2.07
N LEU A 234 -4.83 -17.07 -2.58
CA LEU A 234 -4.92 -15.80 -3.28
C LEU A 234 -5.26 -16.07 -4.74
N LEU A 235 -6.35 -15.52 -5.22
CA LEU A 235 -6.78 -15.69 -6.60
C LEU A 235 -6.07 -14.70 -7.53
N PRO A 236 -5.63 -15.16 -8.70
CA PRO A 236 -5.27 -14.26 -9.77
C PRO A 236 -6.54 -13.59 -10.30
N ILE A 237 -6.41 -12.35 -10.78
CA ILE A 237 -7.55 -11.56 -11.27
C ILE A 237 -7.30 -11.01 -12.66
N ALA A 238 -8.38 -10.79 -13.41
CA ALA A 238 -8.36 -10.14 -14.71
C ALA A 238 -9.23 -8.87 -14.70
N LYS A 239 -8.92 -7.89 -15.54
CA LYS A 239 -9.82 -6.76 -15.77
C LYS A 239 -11.08 -7.20 -16.52
N SER A 240 -10.91 -8.10 -17.49
CA SER A 240 -11.99 -8.69 -18.29
C SER A 240 -11.55 -10.05 -18.84
N GLY A 241 -12.50 -10.92 -19.21
CA GLY A 241 -12.21 -12.26 -19.71
C GLY A 241 -11.44 -13.12 -18.69
N ASP A 242 -10.60 -14.03 -19.18
CA ASP A 242 -9.92 -15.05 -18.38
C ASP A 242 -8.40 -14.92 -18.38
N ASN A 243 -7.87 -13.77 -18.82
CA ASN A 243 -6.43 -13.50 -18.72
C ASN A 243 -6.06 -13.08 -17.30
N TYR A 244 -6.04 -14.05 -16.42
CA TYR A 244 -5.79 -13.87 -14.99
C TYR A 244 -4.33 -13.54 -14.71
N ILE A 245 -4.09 -12.48 -13.95
CA ILE A 245 -2.78 -12.00 -13.50
C ILE A 245 -2.61 -12.32 -12.02
N GLU A 246 -1.53 -13.01 -11.66
CA GLU A 246 -1.16 -13.29 -10.27
C GLU A 246 -0.65 -12.02 -9.57
N ALA A 247 -0.91 -11.91 -8.27
CA ALA A 247 -0.37 -10.85 -7.42
C ALA A 247 1.09 -11.16 -7.03
N SER A 248 1.95 -11.43 -8.02
CA SER A 248 3.39 -11.55 -7.80
C SER A 248 4.02 -10.17 -7.61
N GLN A 249 5.18 -10.11 -6.95
CA GLN A 249 5.92 -8.86 -6.76
C GLN A 249 6.18 -8.14 -8.10
N GLU A 250 6.56 -8.88 -9.14
CA GLU A 250 6.79 -8.34 -10.49
C GLU A 250 5.52 -7.70 -11.07
N ASN A 251 4.37 -8.39 -10.98
CA ASN A 251 3.11 -7.90 -11.52
C ASN A 251 2.55 -6.70 -10.73
N ILE A 252 2.82 -6.66 -9.42
CA ILE A 252 2.46 -5.53 -8.55
C ILE A 252 3.33 -4.31 -8.92
N LEU A 253 4.65 -4.48 -8.99
CA LEU A 253 5.61 -3.41 -9.36
C LEU A 253 5.35 -2.84 -10.75
N SER A 254 5.11 -3.71 -11.73
CA SER A 254 4.85 -3.27 -13.11
C SER A 254 3.45 -2.69 -13.32
N GLY A 255 2.56 -2.77 -12.31
CA GLY A 255 1.15 -2.36 -12.43
C GLY A 255 0.31 -3.28 -13.32
N LYS A 256 0.81 -4.45 -13.69
CA LYS A 256 0.05 -5.48 -14.44
C LYS A 256 -1.08 -6.03 -13.57
N TYR A 257 -0.83 -6.28 -12.27
CA TYR A 257 -1.87 -6.73 -11.37
C TYR A 257 -2.91 -5.61 -11.17
N PRO A 258 -4.19 -5.83 -11.49
CA PRO A 258 -5.17 -4.74 -11.65
C PRO A 258 -5.51 -3.96 -10.37
N LEU A 259 -5.31 -4.55 -9.19
CA LEU A 259 -5.59 -3.92 -7.90
C LEU A 259 -4.31 -3.53 -7.13
N SER A 260 -3.22 -3.26 -7.86
CA SER A 260 -2.00 -2.66 -7.31
C SER A 260 -2.23 -1.21 -6.92
N ARG A 261 -1.63 -0.76 -5.81
CA ARG A 261 -1.77 0.61 -5.29
C ARG A 261 -0.54 1.04 -4.52
N TYR A 262 -0.34 2.34 -4.38
CA TYR A 262 0.57 2.88 -3.37
C TYR A 262 -0.06 2.84 -1.98
N LEU A 263 0.79 2.68 -0.98
CA LEU A 263 0.50 3.00 0.41
C LEU A 263 1.14 4.37 0.73
N TYR A 264 0.46 5.13 1.54
CA TYR A 264 0.79 6.53 1.80
C TYR A 264 1.02 6.77 3.28
N VAL A 265 1.89 7.73 3.59
CA VAL A 265 1.94 8.39 4.89
C VAL A 265 1.77 9.89 4.63
N TYR A 266 0.74 10.47 5.21
CA TYR A 266 0.52 11.91 5.19
C TYR A 266 1.20 12.58 6.38
N VAL A 267 1.74 13.77 6.16
CA VAL A 267 2.44 14.57 7.17
C VAL A 267 1.89 15.99 7.17
N ASN A 268 1.71 16.56 8.36
CA ASN A 268 1.36 17.98 8.51
C ASN A 268 2.64 18.84 8.38
N LYS A 269 3.17 18.96 7.15
CA LYS A 269 4.38 19.73 6.84
C LYS A 269 4.02 21.16 6.41
N HIS A 270 4.38 22.12 7.27
CA HIS A 270 4.23 23.54 6.91
C HIS A 270 5.15 23.91 5.73
N PRO A 271 4.68 24.65 4.71
CA PRO A 271 5.48 24.95 3.49
C PRO A 271 6.83 25.59 3.78
N PHE A 272 6.86 26.54 4.72
CA PHE A 272 8.04 27.36 5.02
C PHE A 272 8.79 26.97 6.31
N LYS A 273 8.39 25.91 7.00
CA LYS A 273 9.07 25.44 8.21
C LYS A 273 9.62 24.03 8.00
N PRO A 274 10.82 23.70 8.47
CA PRO A 274 11.29 22.32 8.43
C PRO A 274 10.41 21.41 9.30
N LEU A 275 10.50 20.12 9.06
CA LEU A 275 9.99 19.12 10.01
C LEU A 275 10.74 19.23 11.34
N SER A 276 10.08 18.89 12.43
CA SER A 276 10.78 18.73 13.73
C SER A 276 11.89 17.67 13.62
N PRO A 277 12.90 17.68 14.50
CA PRO A 277 14.00 16.72 14.44
C PRO A 277 13.52 15.25 14.41
N ILE A 278 12.54 14.90 15.23
CA ILE A 278 11.99 13.54 15.29
C ILE A 278 11.22 13.16 14.01
N GLU A 279 10.38 14.06 13.49
CA GLU A 279 9.66 13.81 12.24
C GLU A 279 10.60 13.66 11.06
N ARG A 280 11.60 14.53 10.98
CA ARG A 280 12.63 14.48 9.93
C ARG A 280 13.37 13.16 9.92
N GLU A 281 13.83 12.71 11.07
CA GLU A 281 14.62 11.48 11.18
C GLU A 281 13.72 10.25 10.96
N PHE A 282 12.47 10.26 11.41
CA PHE A 282 11.55 9.16 11.13
C PHE A 282 11.22 9.06 9.62
N VAL A 283 11.04 10.19 8.93
CA VAL A 283 10.89 10.18 7.46
C VAL A 283 12.15 9.61 6.79
N ARG A 284 13.35 10.07 7.18
CA ARG A 284 14.60 9.51 6.65
C ARG A 284 14.72 8.01 6.88
N PHE A 285 14.33 7.56 8.06
CA PHE A 285 14.33 6.14 8.41
C PHE A 285 13.37 5.35 7.51
N MET A 286 12.12 5.78 7.34
CA MET A 286 11.16 5.12 6.46
C MET A 286 11.66 4.93 5.02
N PHE A 287 12.41 5.92 4.50
CA PHE A 287 12.94 5.91 3.13
C PHE A 287 14.36 5.36 3.00
N SER A 288 14.92 4.84 4.08
CA SER A 288 16.24 4.17 4.08
C SER A 288 16.15 2.71 3.64
N SER A 289 17.32 2.07 3.41
CA SER A 289 17.39 0.64 3.14
C SER A 289 16.83 -0.20 4.29
N GLN A 290 17.09 0.19 5.55
CA GLN A 290 16.55 -0.49 6.73
C GLN A 290 15.03 -0.35 6.83
N GLY A 291 14.50 0.86 6.65
CA GLY A 291 13.07 1.12 6.68
C GLY A 291 12.32 0.39 5.56
N GLN A 292 12.90 0.30 4.38
CA GLN A 292 12.29 -0.40 3.24
C GLN A 292 12.48 -1.93 3.31
N ALA A 293 13.48 -2.44 4.02
CA ALA A 293 13.56 -3.86 4.35
C ALA A 293 12.42 -4.31 5.28
N LEU A 294 11.95 -3.44 6.18
CA LEU A 294 10.76 -3.70 6.99
C LEU A 294 9.48 -3.74 6.13
N VAL A 295 9.38 -2.90 5.08
CA VAL A 295 8.28 -2.95 4.11
C VAL A 295 8.19 -4.33 3.47
N GLU A 296 9.31 -4.87 3.01
CA GLU A 296 9.39 -6.20 2.40
C GLU A 296 9.05 -7.31 3.40
N LYS A 297 9.57 -7.23 4.62
CA LYS A 297 9.28 -8.18 5.71
C LYS A 297 7.78 -8.27 6.03
N GLU A 298 7.06 -7.15 5.96
CA GLU A 298 5.61 -7.07 6.17
C GLU A 298 4.78 -7.47 4.93
N GLY A 299 5.44 -7.98 3.88
CA GLY A 299 4.78 -8.52 2.69
C GLY A 299 4.34 -7.47 1.67
N TYR A 300 4.85 -6.25 1.76
CA TYR A 300 4.66 -5.19 0.78
C TYR A 300 5.87 -5.05 -0.15
N VAL A 301 5.71 -4.31 -1.23
CA VAL A 301 6.78 -4.07 -2.18
C VAL A 301 7.45 -2.74 -1.86
N PRO A 302 8.78 -2.74 -1.61
CA PRO A 302 9.54 -1.51 -1.39
C PRO A 302 9.45 -0.55 -2.58
N ILE A 303 9.56 0.75 -2.30
CA ILE A 303 9.65 1.76 -3.36
C ILE A 303 11.06 1.83 -3.95
N SER A 304 11.15 2.28 -5.20
CA SER A 304 12.45 2.48 -5.84
C SER A 304 13.19 3.69 -5.27
N PRO A 305 14.55 3.73 -5.37
CA PRO A 305 15.36 4.89 -4.97
C PRO A 305 14.91 6.19 -5.62
N GLN A 306 14.46 6.14 -6.88
CA GLN A 306 13.96 7.30 -7.61
C GLN A 306 12.64 7.83 -7.01
N ILE A 307 11.76 6.94 -6.55
CA ILE A 307 10.54 7.34 -5.84
C ILE A 307 10.92 7.91 -4.48
N ALA A 308 11.76 7.23 -3.70
CA ALA A 308 12.21 7.70 -2.39
C ALA A 308 12.79 9.12 -2.45
N LYS A 309 13.66 9.40 -3.42
CA LYS A 309 14.22 10.73 -3.64
C LYS A 309 13.14 11.79 -3.88
N LYS A 310 12.15 11.48 -4.71
CA LYS A 310 11.03 12.40 -5.00
C LYS A 310 10.16 12.65 -3.77
N GLU A 311 9.93 11.63 -2.95
CA GLU A 311 9.11 11.76 -1.74
C GLU A 311 9.85 12.55 -0.65
N LEU A 312 11.15 12.31 -0.46
CA LEU A 312 12.00 13.09 0.46
C LEU A 312 12.05 14.57 0.07
N ALA A 313 12.12 14.88 -1.23
CA ALA A 313 12.11 16.26 -1.74
C ALA A 313 10.86 17.04 -1.32
N LYS A 314 9.69 16.40 -1.25
CA LYS A 314 8.42 17.05 -0.83
C LYS A 314 8.47 17.61 0.58
N VAL A 315 9.35 17.08 1.42
CA VAL A 315 9.50 17.52 2.82
C VAL A 315 10.83 18.24 3.08
N GLY A 316 11.58 18.56 2.01
CA GLY A 316 12.85 19.29 2.08
C GLY A 316 14.01 18.44 2.60
N LEU A 317 14.00 17.13 2.33
CA LEU A 317 15.03 16.17 2.71
C LEU A 317 15.83 15.67 1.51
N GLU A 318 16.09 16.53 0.53
CA GLU A 318 17.00 16.23 -0.57
C GLU A 318 18.43 16.11 -0.03
N ASN A 319 19.09 15.00 -0.33
CA ASN A 319 20.53 14.81 -0.16
C ASN A 319 21.23 14.92 -1.50
#